data_889cb52c334b101530e4d2e729f032b0
#
_entry.id   889cb52c334b101530e4d2e729f032b0
#
_cell.length_a   1.000
_cell.length_b   1.000
_cell.length_c   1.000
_cell.angle_alpha   90.00
_cell.angle_beta   90.00
_cell.angle_gamma   90.00
#
_symmetry.space_group_name_H-M   'P 1'
#
loop_
_entity.id
_entity.type
_entity.pdbx_description
1 polymer ?
#
loop_
_entity_poly.entity_id
_entity_poly.type
_entity_poly.pdbx_seq_one_letter_code
_entity_poly.pdbx_strand_id
1 'polypeptide(L)'
;MMKNKLKMLFAYFRAFKSKSIHATYSMDLSYIEEQGNFDNGEKTIRPQELMVEIVEELIGLYSYDFHSYNNYNNDEYWYLDIIINPFENKIIFQSECNYEKSEDFDKELKLDSLDKHSQTFIEEVFNEYDLHKLEMSFYGRWGDGEVIDIEFDNRINRVKSDEQFWVVTYNIMKIFEGKYWNEDTGITGDITIIGDDIYVEYKKLYTELDQTELNLVITPDNVKEK
;
A
#
# COMPACT_ATOMS: atom_id res chain seq x y z
N MET A 1 29.65 -12.16 19.06
CA MET A 1 29.64 -10.69 19.22
C MET A 1 28.22 -10.18 19.49
N MET A 2 27.23 -10.61 18.70
CA MET A 2 25.81 -10.19 18.84
C MET A 2 25.18 -10.59 20.18
N LYS A 3 25.45 -11.79 20.67
CA LYS A 3 25.01 -12.25 22.01
C LYS A 3 25.31 -11.27 23.12
N ASN A 4 26.50 -10.64 23.11
CA ASN A 4 26.88 -9.66 24.13
C ASN A 4 26.14 -8.32 23.96
N LYS A 5 25.93 -7.87 22.72
CA LYS A 5 25.14 -6.67 22.43
C LYS A 5 23.70 -6.83 22.93
N LEU A 6 23.06 -7.97 22.69
CA LEU A 6 21.72 -8.27 23.21
C LEU A 6 21.67 -8.25 24.75
N LYS A 7 22.65 -8.87 25.40
CA LYS A 7 22.73 -8.82 26.88
C LYS A 7 22.88 -7.42 27.41
N MET A 8 23.67 -6.57 26.75
CA MET A 8 23.82 -5.15 27.12
C MET A 8 22.50 -4.39 26.93
N LEU A 9 21.83 -4.59 25.80
CA LEU A 9 20.52 -3.97 25.53
C LEU A 9 19.50 -4.34 26.61
N PHE A 10 19.34 -5.61 26.92
CA PHE A 10 18.41 -6.05 27.96
C PHE A 10 18.80 -5.54 29.36
N ALA A 11 20.08 -5.51 29.69
CA ALA A 11 20.54 -4.96 30.95
C ALA A 11 20.21 -3.46 31.06
N TYR A 12 20.41 -2.73 29.97
CA TYR A 12 20.08 -1.30 29.90
C TYR A 12 18.58 -1.09 30.17
N PHE A 13 17.69 -1.72 29.43
CA PHE A 13 16.24 -1.55 29.63
C PHE A 13 15.74 -2.03 31.00
N ARG A 14 16.35 -3.09 31.58
CA ARG A 14 16.04 -3.51 32.93
C ARG A 14 16.44 -2.47 33.98
N ALA A 15 17.55 -1.75 33.76
CA ALA A 15 17.96 -0.67 34.68
C ALA A 15 16.93 0.46 34.74
N PHE A 16 16.21 0.69 33.65
CA PHE A 16 15.07 1.64 33.56
C PHE A 16 13.72 1.02 33.92
N LYS A 17 13.69 -0.24 34.41
CA LYS A 17 12.46 -0.97 34.77
C LYS A 17 11.44 -1.09 33.61
N SER A 18 11.90 -1.02 32.36
CA SER A 18 11.04 -1.18 31.19
C SER A 18 10.63 -2.63 31.05
N LYS A 19 9.33 -2.92 31.09
CA LYS A 19 8.80 -4.29 30.95
C LYS A 19 8.77 -4.76 29.50
N SER A 20 8.36 -3.87 28.60
CA SER A 20 8.29 -4.11 27.17
C SER A 20 8.53 -2.81 26.43
N ILE A 21 9.20 -2.90 25.30
CA ILE A 21 9.41 -1.77 24.40
C ILE A 21 8.87 -2.21 23.07
N HIS A 22 8.02 -1.38 22.47
CA HIS A 22 7.50 -1.55 21.12
C HIS A 22 8.15 -0.50 20.23
N ALA A 23 8.68 -0.93 19.10
CA ALA A 23 9.26 -0.08 18.09
C ALA A 23 8.84 -0.56 16.71
N THR A 24 8.68 0.36 15.78
CA THR A 24 8.43 0.05 14.38
C THR A 24 9.66 0.47 13.56
N TYR A 25 10.20 -0.43 12.78
CA TYR A 25 11.32 -0.17 11.88
C TYR A 25 10.81 -0.09 10.45
N SER A 26 11.10 1.03 9.78
CA SER A 26 10.84 1.21 8.35
C SER A 26 12.12 0.94 7.57
N MET A 27 12.09 -0.02 6.65
CA MET A 27 13.26 -0.35 5.83
C MET A 27 13.65 0.75 4.84
N ASP A 28 12.66 1.52 4.34
CA ASP A 28 12.93 2.59 3.36
C ASP A 28 13.66 3.78 3.95
N LEU A 29 13.45 4.04 5.22
CA LEU A 29 13.95 5.24 5.89
C LEU A 29 15.05 4.95 6.91
N SER A 30 15.38 3.65 7.14
CA SER A 30 16.38 3.20 8.12
C SER A 30 16.25 3.90 9.48
N TYR A 31 15.01 4.11 9.92
CA TYR A 31 14.75 4.71 11.22
C TYR A 31 13.80 3.85 12.05
N ILE A 32 13.91 3.98 13.37
CA ILE A 32 13.01 3.33 14.32
C ILE A 32 12.10 4.40 14.90
N GLU A 33 10.79 4.22 14.72
CA GLU A 33 9.78 5.02 15.40
C GLU A 33 9.39 4.32 16.70
N GLU A 34 9.69 4.97 17.84
CA GLU A 34 9.35 4.43 19.13
C GLU A 34 7.92 4.81 19.53
N GLN A 35 7.06 3.83 19.62
CA GLN A 35 5.81 3.93 20.40
C GLN A 35 6.00 3.26 21.76
N GLY A 36 6.77 3.89 22.64
CA GLY A 36 7.07 3.33 23.95
C GLY A 36 5.99 3.65 24.98
N ASN A 37 5.27 2.64 25.45
CA ASN A 37 4.61 2.68 26.76
C ASN A 37 5.65 2.42 27.84
N PHE A 38 6.31 3.47 28.31
CA PHE A 38 7.14 3.42 29.52
C PHE A 38 6.22 3.50 30.73
N ASP A 39 6.19 2.47 31.56
CA ASP A 39 5.34 2.35 32.76
C ASP A 39 5.57 3.47 33.83
N ASN A 40 6.52 4.38 33.63
CA ASN A 40 6.93 5.38 34.61
C ASN A 40 6.79 6.85 34.16
N GLY A 41 6.16 7.16 33.05
CA GLY A 41 5.91 8.56 32.66
C GLY A 41 7.17 9.42 32.39
N GLU A 42 8.36 8.87 32.46
CA GLU A 42 9.59 9.55 32.11
C GLU A 42 9.83 9.50 30.60
N LYS A 43 9.68 10.65 29.99
CA LYS A 43 9.99 10.88 28.59
C LYS A 43 11.48 10.64 28.34
N THR A 44 11.76 9.72 27.40
CA THR A 44 12.96 9.71 26.58
C THR A 44 14.29 9.49 27.29
N ILE A 45 14.62 8.21 27.55
CA ILE A 45 16.01 7.80 27.52
C ILE A 45 16.16 6.92 26.27
N ARG A 46 16.79 7.49 25.27
CA ARG A 46 16.91 6.86 23.95
C ARG A 46 18.24 6.16 23.80
N PRO A 47 18.31 4.83 23.81
CA PRO A 47 19.40 4.13 23.14
C PRO A 47 19.08 3.93 21.66
N GLN A 48 18.53 4.95 20.99
CA GLN A 48 18.12 4.83 19.58
C GLN A 48 19.26 4.31 18.72
N GLU A 49 20.45 4.86 18.86
CA GLU A 49 21.63 4.43 18.09
C GLU A 49 21.99 2.96 18.36
N LEU A 50 22.00 2.52 19.61
CA LEU A 50 22.29 1.13 19.93
C LEU A 50 21.18 0.18 19.50
N MET A 51 19.93 0.60 19.59
CA MET A 51 18.79 -0.17 19.12
C MET A 51 18.83 -0.34 17.60
N VAL A 52 19.02 0.77 16.86
CA VAL A 52 19.14 0.75 15.40
C VAL A 52 20.28 -0.15 14.98
N GLU A 53 21.48 0.00 15.56
CA GLU A 53 22.64 -0.83 15.26
C GLU A 53 22.37 -2.32 15.48
N ILE A 54 21.71 -2.68 16.57
CA ILE A 54 21.39 -4.07 16.89
C ILE A 54 20.32 -4.62 15.93
N VAL A 55 19.28 -3.84 15.64
CA VAL A 55 18.21 -4.24 14.72
C VAL A 55 18.74 -4.44 13.32
N GLU A 56 19.52 -3.53 12.77
CA GLU A 56 20.13 -3.65 11.44
C GLU A 56 21.07 -4.86 11.36
N GLU A 57 21.86 -5.09 12.40
CA GLU A 57 22.75 -6.25 12.45
C GLU A 57 21.94 -7.57 12.52
N LEU A 58 20.83 -7.60 13.26
CA LEU A 58 19.93 -8.75 13.32
C LEU A 58 19.23 -8.98 11.98
N ILE A 59 18.72 -7.94 11.34
CA ILE A 59 18.12 -8.03 10.00
C ILE A 59 19.16 -8.63 9.01
N GLY A 60 20.40 -8.17 9.07
CA GLY A 60 21.48 -8.71 8.25
C GLY A 60 21.80 -10.19 8.53
N LEU A 61 21.75 -10.62 9.81
CA LEU A 61 22.01 -12.02 10.20
C LEU A 61 20.87 -12.97 9.83
N TYR A 62 19.66 -12.48 9.81
CA TYR A 62 18.45 -13.23 9.49
C TYR A 62 17.85 -12.81 8.14
N SER A 63 18.66 -12.23 7.26
CA SER A 63 18.22 -11.71 5.96
C SER A 63 17.44 -12.73 5.12
N TYR A 64 17.81 -14.02 5.20
CA TYR A 64 17.05 -15.08 4.52
C TYR A 64 15.63 -15.24 5.08
N ASP A 65 15.50 -15.19 6.39
CA ASP A 65 14.20 -15.33 7.08
C ASP A 65 13.31 -14.10 6.77
N PHE A 66 13.90 -12.91 6.66
CA PHE A 66 13.21 -11.68 6.24
C PHE A 66 12.97 -11.61 4.73
N HIS A 67 13.88 -12.12 3.88
CA HIS A 67 13.76 -12.08 2.42
C HIS A 67 12.87 -13.18 1.84
N SER A 68 12.71 -14.31 2.51
CA SER A 68 11.73 -15.32 2.09
C SER A 68 10.29 -14.77 2.16
N TYR A 69 10.09 -13.73 2.95
CA TYR A 69 8.90 -12.91 3.02
C TYR A 69 8.80 -11.90 1.87
N ASN A 70 9.94 -11.44 1.32
CA ASN A 70 10.03 -10.35 0.35
C ASN A 70 9.87 -10.77 -1.12
N ASN A 71 9.61 -12.03 -1.43
CA ASN A 71 9.51 -12.47 -2.84
C ASN A 71 8.21 -12.03 -3.56
N TYR A 72 7.38 -11.21 -2.95
CA TYR A 72 6.17 -10.68 -3.54
C TYR A 72 6.30 -9.17 -3.77
N ASN A 73 6.56 -8.81 -5.02
CA ASN A 73 6.47 -7.48 -5.66
C ASN A 73 7.24 -6.26 -5.07
N ASN A 74 7.86 -5.53 -5.99
CA ASN A 74 8.84 -4.45 -5.82
C ASN A 74 8.33 -3.12 -5.22
N ASP A 75 7.09 -3.01 -4.73
CA ASP A 75 6.49 -1.74 -4.33
C ASP A 75 5.91 -1.72 -2.91
N GLU A 76 6.32 -2.62 -2.03
CA GLU A 76 5.73 -2.78 -0.70
C GLU A 76 6.51 -2.03 0.37
N TYR A 77 5.81 -1.14 1.08
CA TYR A 77 6.30 -0.51 2.29
C TYR A 77 6.38 -1.54 3.42
N TRP A 78 7.58 -1.82 3.86
CA TRP A 78 7.81 -2.76 4.95
C TRP A 78 7.88 -2.05 6.29
N TYR A 79 6.96 -2.44 7.14
CA TYR A 79 7.02 -2.12 8.55
C TYR A 79 7.30 -3.39 9.34
N LEU A 80 8.33 -3.34 10.17
CA LEU A 80 8.70 -4.43 11.04
C LEU A 80 8.40 -4.01 12.48
N ASP A 81 7.44 -4.65 13.11
CA ASP A 81 7.20 -4.44 14.52
C ASP A 81 8.21 -5.20 15.34
N ILE A 82 8.80 -4.49 16.29
CA ILE A 82 9.86 -5.00 17.16
C ILE A 82 9.38 -4.90 18.60
N ILE A 83 9.28 -6.04 19.27
CA ILE A 83 8.92 -6.10 20.68
C ILE A 83 10.13 -6.57 21.48
N ILE A 84 10.66 -5.72 22.34
CA ILE A 84 11.78 -6.06 23.22
C ILE A 84 11.24 -6.32 24.62
N ASN A 85 11.43 -7.54 25.09
CA ASN A 85 11.06 -7.98 26.45
C ASN A 85 12.34 -8.18 27.29
N PRO A 86 12.83 -7.15 28.00
CA PRO A 86 14.13 -7.22 28.67
C PRO A 86 14.21 -8.24 29.79
N PHE A 87 13.10 -8.46 30.50
CA PHE A 87 13.06 -9.43 31.62
C PHE A 87 12.99 -10.88 31.12
N GLU A 88 12.47 -11.09 29.92
CA GLU A 88 12.45 -12.41 29.27
C GLU A 88 13.68 -12.65 28.38
N ASN A 89 14.56 -11.65 28.25
CA ASN A 89 15.74 -11.65 27.39
C ASN A 89 15.41 -12.01 25.94
N LYS A 90 14.33 -11.46 25.39
CA LYS A 90 13.93 -11.74 24.01
C LYS A 90 13.59 -10.48 23.22
N ILE A 91 13.88 -10.52 21.94
CA ILE A 91 13.36 -9.62 20.92
C ILE A 91 12.45 -10.43 20.02
N ILE A 92 11.29 -9.91 19.72
CA ILE A 92 10.31 -10.50 18.79
C ILE A 92 10.22 -9.54 17.62
N PHE A 93 10.40 -10.06 16.42
CA PHE A 93 10.12 -9.37 15.17
C PHE A 93 8.81 -9.92 14.64
N GLN A 94 7.88 -9.02 14.41
CA GLN A 94 6.57 -9.32 13.81
C GLN A 94 6.40 -8.43 12.59
N SER A 95 5.89 -8.98 11.52
CA SER A 95 5.51 -8.22 10.34
C SER A 95 4.17 -8.73 9.85
N GLU A 96 3.26 -7.80 9.60
CA GLU A 96 2.10 -8.02 8.76
C GLU A 96 2.46 -7.54 7.37
N CYS A 97 2.44 -8.42 6.40
CA CYS A 97 2.67 -8.04 5.02
C CYS A 97 1.34 -7.66 4.38
N ASN A 98 1.22 -6.38 4.03
CA ASN A 98 0.17 -5.92 3.15
C ASN A 98 0.73 -5.94 1.73
N TYR A 99 0.15 -6.72 0.84
CA TYR A 99 0.52 -6.67 -0.56
C TYR A 99 -0.65 -6.25 -1.43
N GLU A 100 -0.33 -5.49 -2.46
CA GLU A 100 -1.31 -5.05 -3.43
C GLU A 100 -1.49 -6.13 -4.48
N LYS A 101 -2.70 -6.68 -4.57
CA LYS A 101 -3.11 -7.57 -5.65
C LYS A 101 -3.80 -6.77 -6.74
N SER A 102 -3.60 -7.18 -7.97
CA SER A 102 -4.37 -6.68 -9.09
C SER A 102 -5.10 -7.79 -9.82
N GLU A 103 -6.31 -7.51 -10.24
CA GLU A 103 -7.08 -8.35 -11.15
C GLU A 103 -7.44 -7.53 -12.39
N ASP A 104 -7.21 -8.11 -13.57
CA ASP A 104 -7.50 -7.48 -14.87
C ASP A 104 -8.92 -7.83 -15.31
N PHE A 105 -9.63 -6.86 -15.85
CA PHE A 105 -10.99 -7.01 -16.35
C PHE A 105 -11.17 -6.32 -17.70
N ASP A 106 -11.86 -7.02 -18.61
CA ASP A 106 -12.32 -6.50 -19.90
C ASP A 106 -13.84 -6.52 -19.90
N LYS A 107 -14.47 -5.40 -20.14
CA LYS A 107 -15.92 -5.22 -20.12
C LYS A 107 -16.41 -4.43 -21.33
N GLU A 108 -17.66 -4.72 -21.72
CA GLU A 108 -18.34 -3.99 -22.77
C GLU A 108 -19.73 -3.58 -22.31
N LEU A 109 -20.19 -2.42 -22.72
CA LEU A 109 -21.56 -1.97 -22.56
C LEU A 109 -21.96 -1.06 -23.72
N LYS A 110 -23.27 -0.78 -23.83
CA LYS A 110 -23.80 0.16 -24.78
C LYS A 110 -24.07 1.52 -24.14
N LEU A 111 -23.96 2.57 -24.92
CA LEU A 111 -24.19 3.94 -24.48
C LEU A 111 -25.57 4.11 -23.81
N ASP A 112 -26.59 3.43 -24.32
CA ASP A 112 -27.94 3.45 -23.77
C ASP A 112 -28.09 2.79 -22.37
N SER A 113 -27.06 2.06 -21.94
CA SER A 113 -27.00 1.48 -20.59
C SER A 113 -26.62 2.51 -19.52
N LEU A 114 -26.10 3.67 -19.92
CA LEU A 114 -25.74 4.75 -19.00
C LEU A 114 -26.98 5.55 -18.60
N ASP A 115 -26.83 6.35 -17.54
CA ASP A 115 -27.82 7.35 -17.21
C ASP A 115 -27.92 8.45 -18.28
N LYS A 116 -29.06 9.14 -18.33
CA LYS A 116 -29.34 10.13 -19.37
C LYS A 116 -28.37 11.29 -19.41
N HIS A 117 -27.81 11.67 -18.26
CA HIS A 117 -26.84 12.76 -18.19
C HIS A 117 -25.52 12.36 -18.85
N SER A 118 -25.01 11.17 -18.52
CA SER A 118 -23.79 10.62 -19.14
C SER A 118 -23.93 10.41 -20.64
N GLN A 119 -25.08 9.88 -21.09
CA GLN A 119 -25.38 9.75 -22.54
C GLN A 119 -25.31 11.10 -23.25
N THR A 120 -26.04 12.10 -22.73
CA THR A 120 -26.10 13.43 -23.34
C THR A 120 -24.72 14.09 -23.39
N PHE A 121 -23.94 13.98 -22.32
CA PHE A 121 -22.59 14.54 -22.29
C PHE A 121 -21.69 13.90 -23.36
N ILE A 122 -21.70 12.57 -23.48
CA ILE A 122 -20.90 11.87 -24.51
C ILE A 122 -21.35 12.30 -25.92
N GLU A 123 -22.67 12.33 -26.19
CA GLU A 123 -23.21 12.77 -27.46
C GLU A 123 -22.81 14.21 -27.80
N GLU A 124 -22.83 15.14 -26.83
CA GLU A 124 -22.40 16.53 -26.99
C GLU A 124 -20.90 16.60 -27.33
N VAL A 125 -20.05 15.86 -26.62
CA VAL A 125 -18.59 15.81 -26.88
C VAL A 125 -18.34 15.27 -28.29
N PHE A 126 -18.98 14.18 -28.69
CA PHE A 126 -18.82 13.61 -30.04
C PHE A 126 -19.24 14.60 -31.13
N ASN A 127 -20.36 15.30 -30.93
CA ASN A 127 -20.86 16.29 -31.90
C ASN A 127 -20.00 17.57 -31.94
N GLU A 128 -19.56 18.07 -30.78
CA GLU A 128 -18.76 19.29 -30.71
C GLU A 128 -17.39 19.16 -31.38
N TYR A 129 -16.76 17.98 -31.21
CA TYR A 129 -15.43 17.75 -31.75
C TYR A 129 -15.40 16.88 -33.02
N ASP A 130 -16.58 16.53 -33.56
CA ASP A 130 -16.71 15.65 -34.75
C ASP A 130 -15.92 14.34 -34.58
N LEU A 131 -16.15 13.65 -33.46
CA LEU A 131 -15.37 12.46 -33.06
C LEU A 131 -15.98 11.16 -33.58
N HIS A 132 -15.09 10.21 -33.88
CA HIS A 132 -15.44 8.80 -34.10
C HIS A 132 -15.03 7.93 -32.93
N LYS A 133 -14.04 8.37 -32.12
CA LYS A 133 -13.50 7.64 -30.99
C LYS A 133 -13.12 8.59 -29.86
N LEU A 134 -13.42 8.21 -28.64
CA LEU A 134 -12.99 8.86 -27.39
C LEU A 134 -12.29 7.81 -26.52
N GLU A 135 -11.09 8.10 -26.07
CA GLU A 135 -10.36 7.29 -25.09
C GLU A 135 -10.10 8.09 -23.82
N MET A 136 -10.29 7.45 -22.67
CA MET A 136 -10.08 8.06 -21.36
C MET A 136 -9.32 7.10 -20.47
N SER A 137 -8.16 7.52 -19.95
CA SER A 137 -7.46 6.80 -18.89
C SER A 137 -7.88 7.35 -17.53
N PHE A 138 -8.14 6.48 -16.58
CA PHE A 138 -8.67 6.88 -15.28
C PHE A 138 -8.01 6.15 -14.11
N TYR A 139 -8.10 6.79 -12.95
CA TYR A 139 -7.73 6.22 -11.66
C TYR A 139 -8.76 6.62 -10.60
N GLY A 140 -9.11 5.69 -9.72
CA GLY A 140 -10.00 5.97 -8.59
C GLY A 140 -9.61 5.17 -7.36
N ARG A 141 -9.67 5.81 -6.19
CA ARG A 141 -9.40 5.18 -4.90
C ARG A 141 -10.16 5.91 -3.77
N TRP A 142 -10.69 5.14 -2.80
CA TRP A 142 -11.34 5.66 -1.59
C TRP A 142 -12.49 6.65 -1.83
N GLY A 143 -13.32 6.38 -2.83
CA GLY A 143 -14.48 7.22 -3.14
C GLY A 143 -14.18 8.45 -3.99
N ASP A 144 -12.91 8.64 -4.36
CA ASP A 144 -12.44 9.73 -5.22
C ASP A 144 -11.70 9.18 -6.43
N GLY A 145 -11.51 10.01 -7.44
CA GLY A 145 -10.77 9.63 -8.63
C GLY A 145 -10.73 10.74 -9.67
N GLU A 146 -10.00 10.46 -10.73
CA GLU A 146 -9.81 11.41 -11.82
C GLU A 146 -9.65 10.69 -13.16
N VAL A 147 -9.94 11.40 -14.23
CA VAL A 147 -9.50 11.04 -15.57
C VAL A 147 -8.12 11.66 -15.78
N ILE A 148 -7.14 10.78 -16.00
CA ILE A 148 -5.72 11.14 -16.09
C ILE A 148 -5.39 11.70 -17.47
N ASP A 149 -5.96 11.07 -18.51
CA ASP A 149 -5.71 11.42 -19.91
C ASP A 149 -6.95 11.23 -20.76
N ILE A 150 -7.09 12.07 -21.80
CA ILE A 150 -8.20 12.02 -22.75
C ILE A 150 -7.64 12.14 -24.15
N GLU A 151 -7.97 11.20 -25.01
CA GLU A 151 -7.59 11.18 -26.42
C GLU A 151 -8.82 11.23 -27.32
N PHE A 152 -8.82 12.14 -28.29
CA PHE A 152 -9.82 12.29 -29.33
C PHE A 152 -9.27 11.81 -30.66
N ASP A 153 -9.87 10.75 -31.24
CA ASP A 153 -9.48 10.20 -32.56
C ASP A 153 -7.96 9.98 -32.72
N ASN A 154 -7.30 9.43 -31.69
CA ASN A 154 -5.84 9.26 -31.61
C ASN A 154 -5.04 10.58 -31.64
N ARG A 155 -5.64 11.69 -31.26
CA ARG A 155 -4.96 12.98 -31.03
C ARG A 155 -5.00 13.26 -29.55
N ILE A 156 -3.82 13.35 -28.93
CA ILE A 156 -3.69 13.79 -27.54
C ILE A 156 -4.16 15.24 -27.48
N ASN A 157 -5.39 15.46 -27.15
CA ASN A 157 -5.87 16.74 -26.72
C ASN A 157 -5.75 16.74 -25.21
N ARG A 158 -4.80 17.50 -24.65
CA ARG A 158 -4.76 17.83 -23.24
C ARG A 158 -5.95 18.76 -22.92
N VAL A 159 -7.14 18.23 -23.06
CA VAL A 159 -8.32 18.80 -22.42
C VAL A 159 -8.05 18.65 -20.93
N LYS A 160 -7.98 19.76 -20.21
CA LYS A 160 -7.98 19.72 -18.74
C LYS A 160 -9.10 18.78 -18.33
N SER A 161 -8.78 17.80 -17.49
CA SER A 161 -9.76 16.87 -16.95
C SER A 161 -10.96 17.66 -16.45
N ASP A 162 -12.03 17.65 -17.25
CA ASP A 162 -13.28 18.24 -16.83
C ASP A 162 -13.90 17.25 -15.83
N GLU A 163 -14.37 17.76 -14.70
CA GLU A 163 -15.07 16.97 -13.69
C GLU A 163 -16.16 16.07 -14.28
N GLN A 164 -16.75 16.48 -15.41
CA GLN A 164 -17.78 15.72 -16.11
C GLN A 164 -17.26 14.39 -16.70
N PHE A 165 -16.02 14.32 -17.19
CA PHE A 165 -15.44 13.07 -17.66
C PHE A 165 -15.28 12.06 -16.51
N TRP A 166 -14.91 12.56 -15.32
CA TRP A 166 -14.88 11.71 -14.15
C TRP A 166 -16.28 11.20 -13.75
N VAL A 167 -17.29 12.05 -13.79
CA VAL A 167 -18.69 11.64 -13.52
C VAL A 167 -19.14 10.54 -14.48
N VAL A 168 -18.82 10.64 -15.78
CA VAL A 168 -19.12 9.61 -16.78
C VAL A 168 -18.36 8.33 -16.47
N THR A 169 -17.05 8.43 -16.23
CA THR A 169 -16.20 7.29 -15.84
C THR A 169 -16.75 6.59 -14.60
N TYR A 170 -17.09 7.35 -13.57
CA TYR A 170 -17.69 6.83 -12.35
C TYR A 170 -19.00 6.07 -12.62
N ASN A 171 -19.87 6.62 -13.46
CA ASN A 171 -21.14 5.97 -13.81
C ASN A 171 -20.96 4.70 -14.62
N ILE A 172 -19.96 4.65 -15.52
CA ILE A 172 -19.59 3.44 -16.25
C ILE A 172 -19.09 2.37 -15.25
N MET A 173 -18.13 2.71 -14.42
CA MET A 173 -17.55 1.77 -13.46
C MET A 173 -18.55 1.27 -12.43
N LYS A 174 -19.51 2.10 -12.04
CA LYS A 174 -20.59 1.73 -11.13
C LYS A 174 -21.50 0.62 -11.69
N ILE A 175 -21.63 0.49 -13.01
CA ILE A 175 -22.38 -0.60 -13.66
C ILE A 175 -21.68 -1.94 -13.43
N PHE A 176 -20.35 -1.97 -13.51
CA PHE A 176 -19.57 -3.19 -13.36
C PHE A 176 -19.28 -3.57 -11.91
N GLU A 177 -18.95 -2.59 -11.08
CA GLU A 177 -18.43 -2.80 -9.73
C GLU A 177 -19.47 -2.52 -8.62
N GLY A 178 -20.61 -1.92 -8.98
CA GLY A 178 -21.64 -1.57 -8.03
C GLY A 178 -21.44 -0.21 -7.36
N LYS A 179 -22.18 0.05 -6.29
CA LYS A 179 -22.28 1.39 -5.69
C LYS A 179 -21.01 1.86 -4.96
N TYR A 180 -20.21 0.92 -4.44
CA TYR A 180 -19.07 1.22 -3.56
C TYR A 180 -17.74 0.71 -4.14
N TRP A 181 -17.64 0.70 -5.48
CA TRP A 181 -16.50 0.10 -6.17
C TRP A 181 -15.12 0.64 -5.78
N ASN A 182 -15.04 1.85 -5.26
CA ASN A 182 -13.80 2.52 -4.92
C ASN A 182 -13.62 2.80 -3.42
N GLU A 183 -14.49 2.28 -2.52
CA GLU A 183 -14.36 2.55 -1.08
C GLU A 183 -13.17 1.82 -0.44
N ASP A 184 -12.93 0.56 -0.84
CA ASP A 184 -11.87 -0.27 -0.26
C ASP A 184 -10.79 -0.67 -1.27
N THR A 185 -10.97 -0.35 -2.56
CA THR A 185 -10.09 -0.78 -3.64
C THR A 185 -9.71 0.37 -4.55
N GLY A 186 -8.47 0.36 -5.05
CA GLY A 186 -8.07 1.20 -6.17
C GLY A 186 -8.53 0.58 -7.49
N ILE A 187 -8.88 1.41 -8.46
CA ILE A 187 -9.13 0.97 -9.83
C ILE A 187 -8.41 1.90 -10.79
N THR A 188 -7.72 1.33 -11.77
CA THR A 188 -7.10 2.08 -12.86
C THR A 188 -7.40 1.40 -14.18
N GLY A 189 -7.57 2.15 -15.25
CA GLY A 189 -7.86 1.56 -16.55
C GLY A 189 -8.17 2.56 -17.62
N ASP A 190 -8.66 2.04 -18.74
CA ASP A 190 -8.96 2.78 -19.94
C ASP A 190 -10.41 2.51 -20.39
N ILE A 191 -11.07 3.57 -20.83
CA ILE A 191 -12.40 3.53 -21.45
C ILE A 191 -12.28 3.99 -22.88
N THR A 192 -12.70 3.15 -23.80
CA THR A 192 -12.79 3.48 -25.24
C THR A 192 -14.25 3.53 -25.66
N ILE A 193 -14.69 4.64 -26.23
CA ILE A 193 -16.04 4.83 -26.75
C ILE A 193 -15.96 4.99 -28.26
N ILE A 194 -16.69 4.12 -29.02
CA ILE A 194 -16.76 4.15 -30.47
C ILE A 194 -18.23 4.06 -30.89
N GLY A 195 -18.81 5.16 -31.36
CA GLY A 195 -20.24 5.22 -31.61
C GLY A 195 -21.05 4.91 -30.35
N ASP A 196 -21.85 3.85 -30.38
CA ASP A 196 -22.68 3.41 -29.26
C ASP A 196 -22.00 2.35 -28.37
N ASP A 197 -20.80 1.91 -28.71
CA ASP A 197 -20.07 0.87 -28.01
C ASP A 197 -19.08 1.47 -27.02
N ILE A 198 -19.05 0.94 -25.80
CA ILE A 198 -18.14 1.33 -24.74
C ILE A 198 -17.35 0.10 -24.29
N TYR A 199 -16.03 0.16 -24.43
CA TYR A 199 -15.08 -0.87 -24.02
C TYR A 199 -14.31 -0.36 -22.81
N VAL A 200 -14.16 -1.20 -21.79
CA VAL A 200 -13.47 -0.84 -20.54
C VAL A 200 -12.47 -1.94 -20.20
N GLU A 201 -11.20 -1.57 -20.22
CA GLU A 201 -10.11 -2.39 -19.74
C GLU A 201 -9.61 -1.80 -18.41
N TYR A 202 -9.69 -2.57 -17.31
CA TYR A 202 -9.29 -2.01 -16.02
C TYR A 202 -8.65 -3.04 -15.10
N LYS A 203 -7.84 -2.53 -14.18
CA LYS A 203 -7.25 -3.27 -13.08
C LYS A 203 -7.88 -2.84 -11.77
N LYS A 204 -8.29 -3.82 -11.00
CA LYS A 204 -8.74 -3.63 -9.64
C LYS A 204 -7.58 -3.90 -8.71
N LEU A 205 -7.24 -2.89 -7.89
CA LEU A 205 -6.14 -2.93 -6.96
C LEU A 205 -6.71 -3.08 -5.55
N TYR A 206 -6.35 -4.11 -4.84
CA TYR A 206 -6.77 -4.30 -3.45
C TYR A 206 -5.62 -4.76 -2.59
N THR A 207 -5.64 -4.28 -1.35
CA THR A 207 -4.66 -4.69 -0.36
C THR A 207 -5.14 -5.95 0.32
N GLU A 208 -4.41 -7.02 0.18
CA GLU A 208 -4.66 -8.27 0.92
C GLU A 208 -3.66 -8.38 2.06
N LEU A 209 -4.20 -8.56 3.27
CA LEU A 209 -3.39 -8.92 4.43
C LEU A 209 -2.96 -10.38 4.25
N ASP A 210 -1.68 -10.59 3.96
CA ASP A 210 -1.14 -11.94 4.09
C ASP A 210 -0.95 -12.24 5.57
N GLN A 211 -1.72 -13.21 6.07
CA GLN A 211 -1.63 -13.69 7.45
C GLN A 211 -0.40 -14.57 7.70
N THR A 212 0.55 -14.64 6.78
CA THR A 212 1.85 -15.23 7.07
C THR A 212 2.61 -14.31 8.01
N GLU A 213 2.31 -14.40 9.30
CA GLU A 213 2.98 -13.67 10.35
C GLU A 213 4.46 -14.05 10.43
N LEU A 214 5.34 -13.11 10.15
CA LEU A 214 6.71 -13.24 10.61
C LEU A 214 6.70 -13.15 12.13
N ASN A 215 7.02 -14.23 12.79
CA ASN A 215 7.16 -14.27 14.25
C ASN A 215 8.55 -14.83 14.60
N LEU A 216 9.58 -13.99 14.47
CA LEU A 216 10.96 -14.39 14.76
C LEU A 216 11.32 -13.99 16.18
N VAL A 217 11.54 -14.95 17.05
CA VAL A 217 11.96 -14.73 18.44
C VAL A 217 13.48 -14.94 18.58
N ILE A 218 14.19 -13.88 18.95
CA ILE A 218 15.64 -13.88 19.14
C ILE A 218 15.97 -13.68 20.62
N THR A 219 16.84 -14.56 21.09
CA THR A 219 17.40 -14.49 22.47
C THR A 219 18.92 -14.57 22.40
N PRO A 220 19.65 -14.23 23.49
CA PRO A 220 21.10 -14.43 23.52
C PRO A 220 21.56 -15.87 23.34
N ASP A 221 20.65 -16.84 23.49
CA ASP A 221 21.02 -18.26 23.40
C ASP A 221 20.76 -18.86 22.01
N ASN A 222 19.87 -18.25 21.19
CA ASN A 222 19.59 -18.70 19.84
C ASN A 222 20.09 -17.76 18.74
N VAL A 223 20.68 -16.61 19.09
CA VAL A 223 21.15 -15.64 18.09
C VAL A 223 22.26 -16.22 17.22
N LYS A 224 22.14 -16.04 15.90
CA LYS A 224 23.19 -16.36 14.95
C LYS A 224 24.41 -15.46 15.21
N GLU A 225 25.60 -16.03 15.20
CA GLU A 225 26.87 -15.30 15.27
C GLU A 225 27.55 -15.38 13.91
N LYS A 226 28.18 -14.28 13.49
CA LYS A 226 29.01 -14.28 12.27
C LYS A 226 30.32 -14.97 12.52
#